data_fd5e71d363a271f6474f5dcc27ca680a
#
_entry.id   fd5e71d363a271f6474f5dcc27ca680a
#
_cell.length_a   1.000
_cell.length_b   1.000
_cell.length_c   1.000
_cell.angle_alpha   90.00
_cell.angle_beta   90.00
_cell.angle_gamma   90.00
#
_symmetry.space_group_name_H-M   'P 1'
#
loop_
_entity.id
_entity.type
_entity.pdbx_description
1 polymer ?
#
loop_
_entity_poly.entity_id
_entity_poly.type
_entity_poly.pdbx_seq_one_letter_code
_entity_poly.pdbx_strand_id
1 'polypeptide(L)'
;MSDVIRRLLALLVLVCAGVCATSAPASAAPACLKNVPPLSQQTIRADAVLIGVLGEPVTKKGFVTYPVAVEEIYKGDVGEEASVSTPAKVANCGLPGLEVGAAYVVFGTVEGDQLRTTADSGTAPATDRYVEQVEALLGPSKSPTPPEPVEATLTMVADDAPTLQRLVAPGVAMVLVGLLGLVLVGALARRRG
;
A
#
# COMPACT_ATOMS: atom_id res chain seq x y z
N MET A 1 -26.68 -1.38 -70.51
CA MET A 1 -25.97 -2.45 -69.76
C MET A 1 -24.74 -1.97 -69.05
N SER A 2 -24.07 -0.86 -69.41
CA SER A 2 -22.87 -0.35 -68.77
C SER A 2 -23.10 0.29 -67.39
N ASP A 3 -24.24 0.98 -67.17
CA ASP A 3 -24.49 1.69 -65.90
C ASP A 3 -24.83 0.76 -64.74
N VAL A 4 -25.49 -0.36 -65.00
CA VAL A 4 -25.81 -1.37 -63.99
C VAL A 4 -24.53 -2.07 -63.50
N ILE A 5 -23.62 -2.39 -64.39
CA ILE A 5 -22.32 -3.00 -64.07
C ILE A 5 -21.48 -2.03 -63.22
N ARG A 6 -21.49 -0.75 -63.57
CA ARG A 6 -20.74 0.28 -62.85
C ARG A 6 -21.26 0.50 -61.42
N ARG A 7 -22.58 0.45 -61.25
CA ARG A 7 -23.21 0.54 -59.90
C ARG A 7 -22.94 -0.72 -59.07
N LEU A 8 -22.94 -1.91 -59.64
CA LEU A 8 -22.59 -3.15 -58.99
C LEU A 8 -21.12 -3.19 -58.52
N LEU A 9 -20.20 -2.71 -59.38
CA LEU A 9 -18.78 -2.60 -59.06
C LEU A 9 -18.54 -1.59 -57.93
N ALA A 10 -19.22 -0.46 -57.92
CA ALA A 10 -19.13 0.54 -56.85
C ALA A 10 -19.63 0.01 -55.51
N LEU A 11 -20.73 -0.76 -55.49
CA LEU A 11 -21.26 -1.40 -54.31
C LEU A 11 -20.32 -2.49 -53.75
N LEU A 12 -19.69 -3.27 -54.65
CA LEU A 12 -18.74 -4.31 -54.24
C LEU A 12 -17.48 -3.71 -53.57
N VAL A 13 -16.96 -2.59 -54.12
CA VAL A 13 -15.81 -1.88 -53.53
C VAL A 13 -16.16 -1.30 -52.17
N LEU A 14 -17.39 -0.79 -51.97
CA LEU A 14 -17.84 -0.22 -50.68
C LEU A 14 -17.99 -1.31 -49.61
N VAL A 15 -18.46 -2.52 -49.97
CA VAL A 15 -18.56 -3.65 -49.04
C VAL A 15 -17.19 -4.19 -48.65
N CYS A 16 -16.23 -4.26 -49.58
CA CYS A 16 -14.87 -4.69 -49.26
C CYS A 16 -14.11 -3.69 -48.37
N ALA A 17 -14.36 -2.39 -48.50
CA ALA A 17 -13.75 -1.36 -47.64
C ALA A 17 -14.27 -1.40 -46.19
N GLY A 18 -15.49 -1.87 -45.96
CA GLY A 18 -16.11 -1.96 -44.61
C GLY A 18 -15.61 -3.14 -43.75
N VAL A 19 -15.02 -4.17 -44.35
CA VAL A 19 -14.59 -5.40 -43.63
C VAL A 19 -13.16 -5.27 -43.05
N CYS A 20 -12.37 -4.32 -43.54
CA CYS A 20 -10.97 -4.16 -43.07
C CYS A 20 -10.76 -3.33 -41.81
N ALA A 21 -11.83 -2.82 -41.18
CA ALA A 21 -11.69 -1.79 -40.13
C ALA A 21 -11.85 -2.28 -38.66
N THR A 22 -11.92 -3.60 -38.41
CA THR A 22 -12.12 -4.10 -37.04
C THR A 22 -11.10 -5.14 -36.53
N SER A 23 -9.89 -5.11 -37.02
CA SER A 23 -8.79 -5.81 -36.34
C SER A 23 -8.27 -4.90 -35.22
N ALA A 24 -8.92 -4.96 -34.05
CA ALA A 24 -8.29 -4.47 -32.82
C ALA A 24 -6.93 -5.17 -32.67
N PRO A 25 -5.83 -4.44 -32.44
CA PRO A 25 -4.56 -5.07 -32.21
C PRO A 25 -4.73 -6.02 -31.01
N ALA A 26 -4.58 -7.32 -31.25
CA ALA A 26 -4.50 -8.29 -30.18
C ALA A 26 -3.31 -7.88 -29.32
N SER A 27 -3.56 -7.34 -28.12
CA SER A 27 -2.50 -7.03 -27.15
C SER A 27 -1.74 -8.32 -26.89
N ALA A 28 -0.52 -8.42 -27.41
CA ALA A 28 0.32 -9.57 -27.15
C ALA A 28 0.50 -9.69 -25.64
N ALA A 29 0.20 -10.86 -25.07
CA ALA A 29 0.42 -11.13 -23.66
C ALA A 29 1.88 -10.78 -23.29
N PRO A 30 2.13 -10.16 -22.14
CA PRO A 30 3.48 -9.83 -21.70
C PRO A 30 4.36 -11.09 -21.69
N ALA A 31 5.66 -10.92 -21.95
CA ALA A 31 6.58 -12.04 -22.12
C ALA A 31 6.63 -12.97 -20.89
N CYS A 32 6.43 -12.42 -19.70
CA CYS A 32 6.38 -13.15 -18.44
C CYS A 32 5.21 -14.14 -18.33
N LEU A 33 4.09 -13.89 -19.00
CA LEU A 33 2.93 -14.79 -18.98
C LEU A 33 2.98 -15.89 -20.05
N LYS A 34 3.95 -15.83 -20.96
CA LYS A 34 4.11 -16.85 -22.02
C LYS A 34 4.73 -18.17 -21.51
N ASN A 35 5.56 -18.08 -20.50
CA ASN A 35 6.27 -19.22 -19.92
C ASN A 35 6.25 -19.13 -18.40
N VAL A 36 5.04 -19.18 -17.79
CA VAL A 36 4.91 -19.19 -16.34
C VAL A 36 5.54 -20.48 -15.79
N PRO A 37 6.51 -20.38 -14.87
CA PRO A 37 7.14 -21.57 -14.30
C PRO A 37 6.13 -22.39 -13.51
N PRO A 38 6.32 -23.72 -13.39
CA PRO A 38 5.49 -24.51 -12.50
C PRO A 38 5.65 -24.07 -11.03
N LEU A 39 4.62 -24.28 -10.21
CA LEU A 39 4.55 -23.83 -8.84
C LEU A 39 5.78 -24.24 -8.02
N SER A 40 6.31 -25.45 -8.23
CA SER A 40 7.53 -25.93 -7.59
C SER A 40 8.77 -25.08 -7.90
N GLN A 41 8.87 -24.49 -9.08
CA GLN A 41 9.95 -23.57 -9.41
C GLN A 41 9.71 -22.17 -8.84
N GLN A 42 8.45 -21.74 -8.77
CA GLN A 42 8.08 -20.49 -8.15
C GLN A 42 8.41 -20.50 -6.65
N THR A 43 8.11 -21.60 -5.94
CA THR A 43 8.48 -21.77 -4.53
C THR A 43 9.99 -21.73 -4.29
N ILE A 44 10.79 -22.26 -5.22
CA ILE A 44 12.27 -22.21 -5.11
C ILE A 44 12.79 -20.79 -5.28
N ARG A 45 12.24 -20.03 -6.24
CA ARG A 45 12.70 -18.68 -6.58
C ARG A 45 12.26 -17.61 -5.59
N ALA A 46 11.12 -17.80 -4.93
CA ALA A 46 10.64 -16.86 -3.94
C ALA A 46 11.51 -16.90 -2.67
N ASP A 47 11.83 -15.77 -2.09
CA ASP A 47 12.47 -15.65 -0.78
C ASP A 47 11.45 -15.80 0.34
N ALA A 48 10.22 -15.33 0.10
CA ALA A 48 9.09 -15.47 1.01
C ALA A 48 7.84 -15.99 0.29
N VAL A 49 7.08 -16.86 0.97
CA VAL A 49 5.76 -17.32 0.56
C VAL A 49 4.84 -17.20 1.78
N LEU A 50 3.79 -16.43 1.65
CA LEU A 50 2.87 -16.11 2.74
C LEU A 50 1.42 -16.03 2.28
N ILE A 51 0.48 -16.15 3.19
CA ILE A 51 -0.92 -15.75 3.02
C ILE A 51 -1.13 -14.47 3.81
N GLY A 52 -1.82 -13.52 3.20
CA GLY A 52 -2.21 -12.29 3.90
C GLY A 52 -3.27 -11.51 3.15
N VAL A 53 -3.93 -10.63 3.89
CA VAL A 53 -4.98 -9.75 3.40
C VAL A 53 -4.39 -8.45 2.89
N LEU A 54 -4.72 -8.09 1.65
CA LEU A 54 -4.22 -6.88 1.01
C LEU A 54 -4.95 -5.64 1.51
N GLY A 55 -4.20 -4.63 1.92
CA GLY A 55 -4.71 -3.30 2.22
C GLY A 55 -4.70 -2.35 1.03
N GLU A 56 -5.04 -1.09 1.27
CA GLU A 56 -5.11 -0.05 0.25
C GLU A 56 -3.77 0.20 -0.44
N PRO A 57 -3.70 0.11 -1.77
CA PRO A 57 -2.45 0.24 -2.49
C PRO A 57 -1.98 1.69 -2.63
N VAL A 58 -0.67 1.88 -2.62
CA VAL A 58 -0.02 3.16 -2.94
C VAL A 58 0.78 3.03 -4.22
N THR A 59 0.49 3.88 -5.21
CA THR A 59 1.23 3.92 -6.47
C THR A 59 2.33 4.98 -6.43
N LYS A 60 3.59 4.57 -6.61
CA LYS A 60 4.74 5.47 -6.61
C LYS A 60 5.81 4.98 -7.59
N LYS A 61 6.37 5.91 -8.37
CA LYS A 61 7.51 5.63 -9.28
C LYS A 61 7.32 4.42 -10.21
N GLY A 62 6.09 4.15 -10.67
CA GLY A 62 5.81 3.04 -11.58
C GLY A 62 5.61 1.67 -10.91
N PHE A 63 5.49 1.64 -9.58
CA PHE A 63 5.14 0.49 -8.77
C PHE A 63 3.86 0.73 -8.00
N VAL A 64 3.12 -0.34 -7.76
CA VAL A 64 2.00 -0.40 -6.82
C VAL A 64 2.47 -1.21 -5.62
N THR A 65 2.36 -0.63 -4.42
CA THR A 65 2.72 -1.29 -3.17
C THR A 65 1.47 -1.49 -2.34
N TYR A 66 1.24 -2.73 -1.93
CA TYR A 66 0.14 -3.14 -1.07
C TYR A 66 0.68 -3.39 0.34
N PRO A 67 0.16 -2.77 1.39
CA PRO A 67 0.34 -3.25 2.74
C PRO A 67 -0.40 -4.59 2.87
N VAL A 68 0.21 -5.55 3.55
CA VAL A 68 -0.33 -6.91 3.70
C VAL A 68 -0.35 -7.26 5.18
N ALA A 69 -1.54 -7.53 5.71
CA ALA A 69 -1.67 -8.17 7.02
C ALA A 69 -1.40 -9.66 6.85
N VAL A 70 -0.28 -10.14 7.39
CA VAL A 70 0.18 -11.52 7.20
C VAL A 70 -0.55 -12.44 8.16
N GLU A 71 -1.17 -13.49 7.63
CA GLU A 71 -1.91 -14.48 8.41
C GLU A 71 -1.08 -15.76 8.59
N GLU A 72 -0.41 -16.21 7.53
CA GLU A 72 0.35 -17.46 7.52
C GLU A 72 1.63 -17.32 6.70
N ILE A 73 2.69 -18.01 7.10
CA ILE A 73 3.99 -18.02 6.43
C ILE A 73 4.39 -19.44 6.12
N TYR A 74 4.63 -19.74 4.84
CA TYR A 74 5.14 -21.02 4.35
C TYR A 74 6.65 -21.00 4.15
N LYS A 75 7.21 -19.83 3.79
CA LYS A 75 8.64 -19.65 3.54
C LYS A 75 9.08 -18.24 3.89
N GLY A 76 10.32 -18.13 4.38
CA GLY A 76 10.92 -16.84 4.76
C GLY A 76 10.64 -16.46 6.21
N ASP A 77 11.15 -15.27 6.56
CA ASP A 77 10.96 -14.65 7.86
C ASP A 77 10.27 -13.29 7.63
N VAL A 78 8.99 -13.24 7.96
CA VAL A 78 8.12 -12.10 7.71
C VAL A 78 7.35 -11.81 9.00
N GLY A 79 7.19 -10.54 9.34
CA GLY A 79 6.39 -10.11 10.49
C GLY A 79 4.88 -10.17 10.22
N GLU A 80 4.10 -9.66 11.18
CA GLU A 80 2.63 -9.56 11.07
C GLU A 80 2.19 -8.61 9.95
N GLU A 81 3.06 -7.69 9.56
CA GLU A 81 2.83 -6.76 8.44
C GLU A 81 3.96 -6.87 7.42
N ALA A 82 3.60 -6.88 6.15
CA ALA A 82 4.53 -6.86 5.03
C ALA A 82 4.13 -5.80 4.01
N SER A 83 5.11 -5.32 3.25
CA SER A 83 4.88 -4.47 2.08
C SER A 83 5.18 -5.25 0.81
N VAL A 84 4.17 -5.44 -0.04
CA VAL A 84 4.30 -6.17 -1.30
C VAL A 84 4.24 -5.19 -2.47
N SER A 85 5.31 -5.13 -3.24
CA SER A 85 5.46 -4.22 -4.38
C SER A 85 5.41 -4.98 -5.70
N THR A 86 4.69 -4.43 -6.68
CA THR A 86 4.59 -4.98 -8.04
C THR A 86 4.64 -3.85 -9.06
N PRO A 87 5.14 -4.08 -10.30
CA PRO A 87 5.06 -3.07 -11.34
C PRO A 87 3.63 -2.60 -11.58
N ALA A 88 3.43 -1.29 -11.80
CA ALA A 88 2.10 -0.73 -12.01
C ALA A 88 1.47 -1.10 -13.37
N LYS A 89 2.26 -1.63 -14.30
CA LYS A 89 1.78 -1.99 -15.65
C LYS A 89 1.85 -3.49 -15.85
N VAL A 90 0.76 -4.09 -16.35
CA VAL A 90 0.71 -5.49 -16.75
C VAL A 90 1.77 -5.81 -17.82
N ALA A 91 2.06 -4.88 -18.75
CA ALA A 91 3.11 -5.04 -19.74
C ALA A 91 4.51 -5.25 -19.14
N ASN A 92 4.74 -4.81 -17.91
CA ASN A 92 5.97 -4.99 -17.14
C ASN A 92 5.85 -6.13 -16.13
N CYS A 93 4.95 -7.09 -16.37
CA CYS A 93 4.68 -8.22 -15.48
C CYS A 93 4.12 -7.83 -14.10
N GLY A 94 3.46 -6.69 -14.01
CA GLY A 94 2.84 -6.25 -12.78
C GLY A 94 1.47 -6.87 -12.51
N LEU A 95 1.04 -6.78 -11.26
CA LEU A 95 -0.26 -7.19 -10.74
C LEU A 95 -1.00 -5.97 -10.15
N PRO A 96 -1.35 -4.94 -10.95
CA PRO A 96 -1.89 -3.69 -10.41
C PRO A 96 -3.36 -3.77 -9.97
N GLY A 97 -4.03 -4.87 -10.19
CA GLY A 97 -5.47 -5.04 -9.95
C GLY A 97 -5.79 -6.08 -8.88
N LEU A 98 -4.93 -6.25 -7.88
CA LEU A 98 -5.24 -7.12 -6.76
C LEU A 98 -6.35 -6.51 -5.92
N GLU A 99 -7.29 -7.35 -5.47
CA GLU A 99 -8.49 -6.92 -4.74
C GLU A 99 -8.14 -6.60 -3.28
N VAL A 100 -8.48 -5.38 -2.85
CA VAL A 100 -8.28 -4.93 -1.47
C VAL A 100 -9.24 -5.66 -0.53
N GLY A 101 -8.75 -6.07 0.62
CA GLY A 101 -9.52 -6.85 1.59
C GLY A 101 -9.64 -8.34 1.27
N ALA A 102 -9.10 -8.79 0.14
CA ALA A 102 -9.05 -10.21 -0.19
C ALA A 102 -7.71 -10.85 0.26
N ALA A 103 -7.77 -12.15 0.61
CA ALA A 103 -6.60 -12.93 0.97
C ALA A 103 -5.90 -13.46 -0.29
N TYR A 104 -4.58 -13.34 -0.31
CA TYR A 104 -3.72 -13.82 -1.40
C TYR A 104 -2.59 -14.70 -0.85
N VAL A 105 -2.24 -15.72 -1.62
CA VAL A 105 -0.93 -16.37 -1.48
C VAL A 105 0.06 -15.50 -2.23
N VAL A 106 1.01 -14.92 -1.53
CA VAL A 106 2.02 -14.02 -2.08
C VAL A 106 3.35 -14.73 -2.18
N PHE A 107 3.92 -14.73 -3.39
CA PHE A 107 5.29 -15.16 -3.67
C PHE A 107 6.14 -13.91 -3.89
N GLY A 108 7.06 -13.64 -2.99
CA GLY A 108 7.90 -12.45 -3.05
C GLY A 108 9.39 -12.73 -3.03
N THR A 109 10.15 -11.90 -3.72
CA THR A 109 11.60 -11.76 -3.57
C THR A 109 11.88 -10.55 -2.69
N VAL A 110 12.85 -10.65 -1.79
CA VAL A 110 13.20 -9.55 -0.88
C VAL A 110 13.96 -8.46 -1.64
N GLU A 111 13.42 -7.24 -1.64
CA GLU A 111 14.10 -6.04 -2.13
C GLU A 111 14.09 -4.96 -1.04
N GLY A 112 15.17 -4.85 -0.31
CA GLY A 112 15.26 -3.95 0.85
C GLY A 112 14.31 -4.39 1.97
N ASP A 113 13.35 -3.54 2.31
CA ASP A 113 12.31 -3.75 3.32
C ASP A 113 10.97 -4.22 2.73
N GLN A 114 10.92 -4.52 1.43
CA GLN A 114 9.70 -4.91 0.72
C GLN A 114 9.86 -6.26 0.04
N LEU A 115 8.72 -6.92 -0.16
CA LEU A 115 8.62 -8.10 -1.01
C LEU A 115 8.20 -7.67 -2.42
N ARG A 116 8.98 -8.07 -3.42
CA ARG A 116 8.61 -7.82 -4.81
C ARG A 116 7.93 -9.04 -5.41
N THR A 117 6.80 -8.82 -6.07
CA THR A 117 6.04 -9.84 -6.79
C THR A 117 5.78 -9.45 -8.25
N THR A 118 5.60 -10.43 -9.11
CA THR A 118 5.28 -10.27 -10.53
C THR A 118 4.21 -11.28 -10.95
N ALA A 119 3.62 -11.08 -12.12
CA ALA A 119 2.53 -11.91 -12.63
C ALA A 119 2.93 -13.40 -12.87
N ASP A 120 4.22 -13.69 -12.97
CA ASP A 120 4.76 -15.04 -13.13
C ASP A 120 5.36 -15.63 -11.85
N SER A 121 5.27 -14.91 -10.73
CA SER A 121 5.83 -15.34 -9.44
C SER A 121 5.03 -16.44 -8.75
N GLY A 122 3.73 -16.57 -9.06
CA GLY A 122 2.80 -17.48 -8.40
C GLY A 122 1.81 -16.80 -7.45
N THR A 123 1.90 -15.48 -7.28
CA THR A 123 0.94 -14.74 -6.46
C THR A 123 -0.46 -14.85 -7.05
N ALA A 124 -1.40 -15.36 -6.24
CA ALA A 124 -2.79 -15.63 -6.64
C ALA A 124 -3.73 -15.56 -5.43
N PRO A 125 -5.06 -15.43 -5.65
CA PRO A 125 -6.04 -15.49 -4.57
C PRO A 125 -5.87 -16.77 -3.72
N ALA A 126 -5.99 -16.65 -2.40
CA ALA A 126 -5.84 -17.74 -1.44
C ALA A 126 -7.09 -18.64 -1.43
N THR A 127 -7.27 -19.41 -2.52
CA THR A 127 -8.31 -20.43 -2.58
C THR A 127 -7.83 -21.71 -1.89
N ASP A 128 -8.74 -22.46 -1.26
CA ASP A 128 -8.41 -23.72 -0.55
C ASP A 128 -7.53 -24.65 -1.39
N ARG A 129 -7.92 -24.84 -2.65
CA ARG A 129 -7.16 -25.68 -3.58
C ARG A 129 -5.75 -25.17 -3.84
N TYR A 130 -5.56 -23.85 -3.91
CA TYR A 130 -4.23 -23.29 -4.17
C TYR A 130 -3.35 -23.34 -2.93
N VAL A 131 -3.95 -23.10 -1.78
CA VAL A 131 -3.29 -23.25 -0.46
C VAL A 131 -2.82 -24.69 -0.26
N GLU A 132 -3.67 -25.68 -0.51
CA GLU A 132 -3.28 -27.10 -0.44
C GLU A 132 -2.08 -27.43 -1.34
N GLN A 133 -2.01 -26.87 -2.54
CA GLN A 133 -0.87 -27.09 -3.45
C GLN A 133 0.43 -26.46 -2.90
N VAL A 134 0.34 -25.30 -2.29
CA VAL A 134 1.48 -24.62 -1.66
C VAL A 134 1.95 -25.40 -0.44
N GLU A 135 1.02 -25.83 0.40
CA GLU A 135 1.30 -26.63 1.59
C GLU A 135 1.92 -27.99 1.25
N ALA A 136 1.45 -28.63 0.18
CA ALA A 136 2.04 -29.88 -0.31
C ALA A 136 3.51 -29.73 -0.74
N LEU A 137 3.95 -28.54 -1.15
CA LEU A 137 5.31 -28.24 -1.60
C LEU A 137 6.22 -27.73 -0.48
N LEU A 138 5.69 -26.93 0.43
CA LEU A 138 6.46 -26.21 1.45
C LEU A 138 6.27 -26.75 2.87
N GLY A 139 5.26 -27.60 3.07
CA GLY A 139 4.84 -28.07 4.39
C GLY A 139 3.87 -27.11 5.09
N PRO A 140 3.58 -27.37 6.37
CA PRO A 140 2.62 -26.56 7.12
C PRO A 140 3.12 -25.13 7.34
N SER A 141 2.17 -24.20 7.37
CA SER A 141 2.43 -22.79 7.64
C SER A 141 2.89 -22.55 9.09
N LYS A 142 3.48 -21.37 9.29
CA LYS A 142 3.83 -20.81 10.59
C LYS A 142 3.06 -19.52 10.80
N SER A 143 2.76 -19.20 12.06
CA SER A 143 2.26 -17.86 12.41
C SER A 143 3.35 -16.80 12.17
N PRO A 144 2.98 -15.58 11.76
CA PRO A 144 3.94 -14.49 11.65
C PRO A 144 4.57 -14.18 13.01
N THR A 145 5.85 -13.80 12.97
CA THR A 145 6.55 -13.37 14.18
C THR A 145 6.06 -11.96 14.54
N PRO A 146 5.54 -11.73 15.75
CA PRO A 146 5.20 -10.39 16.20
C PRO A 146 6.41 -9.46 16.07
N PRO A 147 6.23 -8.18 15.76
CA PRO A 147 7.33 -7.22 15.75
C PRO A 147 7.99 -7.22 17.14
N GLU A 148 9.33 -7.24 17.18
CA GLU A 148 10.04 -7.13 18.45
C GLU A 148 9.52 -5.90 19.20
N PRO A 149 9.12 -6.06 20.48
CA PRO A 149 8.62 -4.93 21.25
C PRO A 149 9.70 -3.85 21.26
N VAL A 150 9.38 -2.70 20.69
CA VAL A 150 10.27 -1.54 20.73
C VAL A 150 10.43 -1.20 22.21
N GLU A 151 11.58 -1.51 22.80
CA GLU A 151 11.89 -1.05 24.16
C GLU A 151 11.79 0.48 24.12
N ALA A 152 10.68 0.99 24.66
CA ALA A 152 10.53 2.40 24.88
C ALA A 152 11.58 2.80 25.92
N THR A 153 12.72 3.27 25.43
CA THR A 153 13.72 3.92 26.30
C THR A 153 13.06 5.18 26.82
N LEU A 154 12.47 5.08 28.03
CA LEU A 154 11.99 6.23 28.76
C LEU A 154 13.23 7.08 29.07
N THR A 155 13.60 7.97 28.15
CA THR A 155 14.50 9.05 28.47
C THR A 155 13.77 9.91 29.49
N MET A 156 14.16 9.81 30.76
CA MET A 156 13.77 10.83 31.73
C MET A 156 14.29 12.14 31.17
N VAL A 157 13.38 12.92 30.59
CA VAL A 157 13.64 14.33 30.35
C VAL A 157 13.69 14.92 31.75
N ALA A 158 14.91 15.14 32.25
CA ALA A 158 15.11 15.92 33.44
C ALA A 158 14.87 17.40 33.08
N ASP A 159 13.63 17.72 32.80
CA ASP A 159 13.18 19.09 32.91
C ASP A 159 13.17 19.39 34.41
N ASP A 160 14.13 20.20 34.86
CA ASP A 160 14.11 20.77 36.18
C ASP A 160 12.70 21.29 36.48
N ALA A 161 12.05 20.74 37.47
CA ALA A 161 10.72 21.13 37.85
C ALA A 161 10.66 22.67 37.92
N PRO A 162 9.70 23.31 37.22
CA PRO A 162 9.63 24.77 37.17
C PRO A 162 9.64 25.30 38.59
N THR A 163 10.69 26.01 38.97
CA THR A 163 10.84 26.57 40.31
C THR A 163 9.60 27.39 40.64
N LEU A 164 9.04 27.21 41.87
CA LEU A 164 7.86 27.94 42.35
C LEU A 164 7.95 29.46 42.06
N GLN A 165 9.15 29.99 42.03
CA GLN A 165 9.45 31.38 41.68
C GLN A 165 8.99 31.77 40.26
N ARG A 166 9.03 30.88 39.26
CA ARG A 166 8.53 31.15 37.87
C ARG A 166 7.01 31.13 37.78
N LEU A 167 6.35 30.35 38.63
CA LEU A 167 4.87 30.28 38.68
C LEU A 167 4.25 31.42 39.47
N VAL A 168 4.94 31.92 40.52
CA VAL A 168 4.43 32.98 41.41
C VAL A 168 4.64 34.38 40.83
N ALA A 169 5.68 34.61 40.05
CA ALA A 169 6.02 35.93 39.52
C ALA A 169 4.88 36.66 38.77
N PRO A 170 4.15 36.03 37.82
CA PRO A 170 3.05 36.72 37.15
C PRO A 170 1.84 37.01 38.02
N GLY A 171 1.59 36.15 39.04
CA GLY A 171 0.48 36.34 39.97
C GLY A 171 0.68 37.51 40.92
N VAL A 172 1.87 37.66 41.49
CA VAL A 172 2.18 38.78 42.37
C VAL A 172 2.10 40.13 41.66
N ALA A 173 2.57 40.19 40.42
CA ALA A 173 2.46 41.41 39.62
C ALA A 173 1.01 41.85 39.38
N MET A 174 0.09 40.95 39.09
CA MET A 174 -1.34 41.26 38.92
C MET A 174 -2.00 41.73 40.19
N VAL A 175 -1.65 41.12 41.36
CA VAL A 175 -2.18 41.57 42.65
C VAL A 175 -1.72 42.98 42.98
N LEU A 176 -0.45 43.34 42.77
CA LEU A 176 0.08 44.66 43.00
C LEU A 176 -0.60 45.71 42.09
N VAL A 177 -0.81 45.43 40.81
CA VAL A 177 -1.52 46.30 39.89
C VAL A 177 -2.97 46.52 40.32
N GLY A 178 -3.65 45.47 40.78
CA GLY A 178 -5.02 45.54 41.28
C GLY A 178 -5.13 46.42 42.55
N LEU A 179 -4.20 46.24 43.53
CA LEU A 179 -4.13 47.04 44.75
C LEU A 179 -3.84 48.53 44.45
N LEU A 180 -2.92 48.81 43.55
CA LEU A 180 -2.57 50.16 43.12
C LEU A 180 -3.78 50.84 42.45
N GLY A 181 -4.54 50.14 41.64
CA GLY A 181 -5.76 50.59 41.02
C GLY A 181 -6.83 50.97 42.07
N LEU A 182 -7.02 50.10 43.09
CA LEU A 182 -7.98 50.39 44.17
C LEU A 182 -7.58 51.61 44.99
N VAL A 183 -6.31 51.80 45.32
CA VAL A 183 -5.81 52.97 46.02
C VAL A 183 -6.03 54.26 45.20
N LEU A 184 -5.79 54.18 43.91
CA LEU A 184 -5.98 55.33 43.00
C LEU A 184 -7.43 55.74 42.90
N VAL A 185 -8.34 54.79 42.71
CA VAL A 185 -9.79 55.04 42.67
C VAL A 185 -10.29 55.60 44.02
N GLY A 186 -9.82 55.03 45.14
CA GLY A 186 -10.16 55.55 46.47
C GLY A 186 -9.66 56.97 46.72
N ALA A 187 -8.46 57.33 46.27
CA ALA A 187 -7.90 58.68 46.34
C ALA A 187 -8.64 59.68 45.47
N LEU A 188 -9.06 59.28 44.26
CA LEU A 188 -9.87 60.09 43.36
C LEU A 188 -11.30 60.33 43.92
N ALA A 189 -11.91 59.30 44.49
CA ALA A 189 -13.24 59.44 45.14
C ALA A 189 -13.23 60.41 46.31
N ARG A 190 -12.16 60.37 47.16
CA ARG A 190 -11.99 61.35 48.25
C ARG A 190 -11.76 62.80 47.83
N ARG A 191 -11.26 63.05 46.61
CA ARG A 191 -11.06 64.40 46.10
C ARG A 191 -12.33 65.01 45.45
N ARG A 192 -13.32 64.19 45.19
CA ARG A 192 -14.61 64.59 44.56
C ARG A 192 -15.77 64.73 45.56
N GLY A 193 -15.62 64.40 46.83
CA GLY A 193 -16.53 64.67 47.92
C GLY A 193 -15.99 65.78 48.80
#